data_960fe30f17d373036a4e959f24cea512
#
_entry.id   960fe30f17d373036a4e959f24cea512
#
_cell.length_a   1.000
_cell.length_b   1.000
_cell.length_c   1.000
_cell.angle_alpha   90.00
_cell.angle_beta   90.00
_cell.angle_gamma   90.00
#
_symmetry.space_group_name_H-M   'P 1'
#
loop_
_entity.id
_entity.type
_entity.pdbx_description
1 polymer ?
#
loop_
_entity_poly.entity_id
_entity_poly.type
_entity_poly.pdbx_seq_one_letter_code
_entity_poly.pdbx_strand_id
1 'polypeptide(L)'
;MKQYYFQSVYYSKKLLSRINLLLLFFLLPINSYGTEIFFIEKGSAVIGDVKKIRVSGFETVADIANRYKAGFQDLLIANQDSHHWTPEENSEYIIPSMYILPEENYNGIILNLAELRMYFYMPGSDLYENSKVITLPVGIGRLDWKTPLGETFIKTKVKNPTWYPPKSIILEHEQRGESLPREVKSGPENPLGNFALKLNVDGGYLLHGTNKKYGIGMMVSHGCVRLRNEDIKLIYYNSYIGTKVKIINAPIKLGVHKDHLYMEVHAFNNKEVYSNNIENLLTTENISKPITHVMNFLTKNPDFLINWKSVLNAYEESSGIPVIIGKRR
;
A
#
# COMPACT_ATOMS: atom_id res chain seq x y z
N MET A 1 -30.81 63.87 13.47
CA MET A 1 -31.22 62.58 12.97
C MET A 1 -30.43 62.06 11.74
N LYS A 2 -29.67 62.84 10.98
CA LYS A 2 -28.89 62.40 9.80
C LYS A 2 -27.49 61.85 10.12
N GLN A 3 -26.93 62.10 11.30
CA GLN A 3 -25.55 61.72 11.62
C GLN A 3 -25.42 60.29 12.17
N TYR A 4 -26.49 59.70 12.70
CA TYR A 4 -26.50 58.32 13.18
C TYR A 4 -26.69 57.25 12.07
N TYR A 5 -27.22 57.65 10.93
CA TYR A 5 -27.46 56.73 9.82
C TYR A 5 -26.18 56.37 9.04
N PHE A 6 -25.21 57.30 9.00
CA PHE A 6 -23.93 57.08 8.29
C PHE A 6 -22.95 56.16 9.03
N GLN A 7 -23.00 56.19 10.37
CA GLN A 7 -22.11 55.30 11.14
C GLN A 7 -22.57 53.86 11.11
N SER A 8 -23.85 53.54 11.10
CA SER A 8 -24.36 52.16 11.06
C SER A 8 -24.07 51.46 9.75
N VAL A 9 -24.12 52.18 8.63
CA VAL A 9 -23.83 51.64 7.30
C VAL A 9 -22.33 51.38 7.11
N TYR A 10 -21.45 52.18 7.73
CA TYR A 10 -20.00 52.01 7.65
C TYR A 10 -19.53 50.77 8.45
N TYR A 11 -20.12 50.55 9.63
CA TYR A 11 -19.82 49.36 10.44
C TYR A 11 -20.35 48.08 9.83
N SER A 12 -21.53 48.09 9.17
CA SER A 12 -22.08 46.90 8.51
C SER A 12 -21.25 46.47 7.30
N LYS A 13 -20.74 47.43 6.49
CA LYS A 13 -19.84 47.09 5.35
C LYS A 13 -18.48 46.57 5.80
N LYS A 14 -17.93 47.06 6.92
CA LYS A 14 -16.66 46.58 7.47
C LYS A 14 -16.77 45.20 8.13
N LEU A 15 -17.95 44.90 8.71
CA LEU A 15 -18.25 43.57 9.26
C LEU A 15 -18.45 42.54 8.16
N LEU A 16 -19.17 42.89 7.09
CA LEU A 16 -19.37 42.02 5.93
C LEU A 16 -18.07 41.73 5.17
N SER A 17 -17.14 42.70 5.08
CA SER A 17 -15.84 42.49 4.45
C SER A 17 -14.92 41.56 5.27
N ARG A 18 -15.02 41.60 6.60
CA ARG A 18 -14.26 40.70 7.48
C ARG A 18 -14.85 39.29 7.53
N ILE A 19 -16.17 39.13 7.41
CA ILE A 19 -16.84 37.85 7.34
C ILE A 19 -16.51 37.15 5.99
N ASN A 20 -16.49 37.90 4.87
CA ASN A 20 -16.09 37.35 3.57
C ASN A 20 -14.60 36.96 3.52
N LEU A 21 -13.71 37.64 4.25
CA LEU A 21 -12.29 37.27 4.34
C LEU A 21 -12.07 36.02 5.20
N LEU A 22 -12.88 35.83 6.25
CA LEU A 22 -12.87 34.64 7.11
C LEU A 22 -13.47 33.40 6.39
N LEU A 23 -14.50 33.58 5.56
CA LEU A 23 -15.09 32.52 4.76
C LEU A 23 -14.19 32.07 3.60
N LEU A 24 -13.35 32.96 3.05
CA LEU A 24 -12.37 32.56 2.03
C LEU A 24 -11.22 31.68 2.59
N PHE A 25 -10.91 31.78 3.89
CA PHE A 25 -9.88 30.94 4.52
C PHE A 25 -10.36 29.52 4.85
N PHE A 26 -11.69 29.26 4.83
CA PHE A 26 -12.27 27.94 5.07
C PHE A 26 -12.50 27.11 3.80
N LEU A 27 -12.19 27.67 2.63
CA LEU A 27 -12.32 26.97 1.33
C LEU A 27 -10.98 26.48 0.75
N LEU A 28 -9.92 26.44 1.56
CA LEU A 28 -8.76 25.64 1.14
C LEU A 28 -9.21 24.18 1.16
N PRO A 29 -9.13 23.47 0.03
CA PRO A 29 -9.42 22.05 0.03
C PRO A 29 -8.41 21.39 0.97
N ILE A 30 -8.89 20.94 2.13
CA ILE A 30 -8.13 19.99 2.93
C ILE A 30 -8.13 18.74 2.08
N ASN A 31 -7.09 18.56 1.24
CA ASN A 31 -6.85 17.34 0.51
C ASN A 31 -6.47 16.26 1.55
N SER A 32 -7.46 15.78 2.27
CA SER A 32 -7.36 14.56 3.04
C SER A 32 -7.43 13.40 2.06
N TYR A 33 -6.29 12.88 1.66
CA TYR A 33 -6.23 11.63 0.91
C TYR A 33 -6.65 10.50 1.85
N GLY A 34 -7.93 10.12 1.77
CA GLY A 34 -8.48 8.96 2.46
C GLY A 34 -8.01 7.66 1.80
N THR A 35 -8.24 6.55 2.46
CA THR A 35 -8.06 5.22 1.86
C THR A 35 -9.01 5.09 0.66
N GLU A 36 -8.47 4.80 -0.53
CA GLU A 36 -9.25 4.67 -1.76
C GLU A 36 -9.96 3.31 -1.78
N ILE A 37 -11.24 3.33 -2.15
CA ILE A 37 -12.05 2.14 -2.42
C ILE A 37 -12.19 2.05 -3.94
N PHE A 38 -11.72 0.96 -4.52
CA PHE A 38 -11.80 0.72 -5.95
C PHE A 38 -13.01 -0.16 -6.26
N PHE A 39 -13.72 0.18 -7.33
CA PHE A 39 -14.74 -0.68 -7.91
C PHE A 39 -14.08 -1.57 -8.97
N ILE A 40 -14.30 -2.86 -8.89
CA ILE A 40 -13.78 -3.81 -9.86
C ILE A 40 -14.74 -3.87 -11.04
N GLU A 41 -14.31 -3.43 -12.21
CA GLU A 41 -15.08 -3.57 -13.44
C GLU A 41 -15.06 -5.04 -13.88
N LYS A 42 -16.20 -5.54 -14.35
CA LYS A 42 -16.31 -6.91 -14.86
C LYS A 42 -15.30 -7.18 -15.98
N GLY A 43 -14.47 -8.21 -15.81
CA GLY A 43 -13.43 -8.57 -16.79
C GLY A 43 -12.20 -7.66 -16.76
N SER A 44 -12.06 -6.82 -15.72
CA SER A 44 -10.85 -6.05 -15.48
C SER A 44 -10.14 -6.55 -14.23
N ALA A 45 -8.87 -6.89 -14.37
CA ALA A 45 -7.99 -7.19 -13.25
C ALA A 45 -7.15 -5.97 -12.83
N VAL A 46 -7.33 -4.80 -13.45
CA VAL A 46 -6.55 -3.59 -13.18
C VAL A 46 -7.42 -2.57 -12.47
N ILE A 47 -6.89 -1.96 -11.43
CA ILE A 47 -7.54 -0.92 -10.63
C ILE A 47 -6.64 0.29 -10.47
N GLY A 48 -7.25 1.47 -10.29
CA GLY A 48 -6.53 2.73 -10.06
C GLY A 48 -5.81 3.27 -11.27
N ASP A 49 -5.09 4.36 -11.06
CA ASP A 49 -4.33 5.09 -12.07
C ASP A 49 -3.00 5.59 -11.50
N VAL A 50 -1.98 5.70 -12.34
CA VAL A 50 -0.70 6.31 -11.97
C VAL A 50 -0.87 7.80 -11.81
N LYS A 51 -0.49 8.34 -10.65
CA LYS A 51 -0.54 9.78 -10.38
C LYS A 51 0.85 10.39 -10.50
N LYS A 52 0.93 11.58 -11.05
CA LYS A 52 2.15 12.39 -11.07
C LYS A 52 1.91 13.63 -10.23
N ILE A 53 2.87 13.93 -9.38
CA ILE A 53 2.83 15.10 -8.49
C ILE A 53 4.09 15.93 -8.68
N ARG A 54 4.06 17.16 -8.18
CA ARG A 54 5.27 17.96 -7.95
C ARG A 54 5.63 17.93 -6.48
N VAL A 55 6.89 17.66 -6.20
CA VAL A 55 7.42 17.69 -4.83
C VAL A 55 7.35 19.11 -4.30
N SER A 56 6.82 19.30 -3.11
CA SER A 56 6.67 20.61 -2.49
C SER A 56 7.62 20.76 -1.30
N GLY A 57 8.45 21.82 -1.34
CA GLY A 57 9.36 22.15 -0.24
C GLY A 57 10.34 21.02 0.08
N PHE A 58 10.64 20.87 1.37
CA PHE A 58 11.59 19.86 1.87
C PHE A 58 10.91 18.54 2.25
N GLU A 59 9.92 18.08 1.46
CA GLU A 59 9.26 16.80 1.74
C GLU A 59 10.22 15.62 1.57
N THR A 60 10.19 14.74 2.56
CA THR A 60 10.85 13.44 2.45
C THR A 60 9.96 12.43 1.70
N VAL A 61 10.55 11.37 1.17
CA VAL A 61 9.78 10.24 0.59
C VAL A 61 8.78 9.68 1.62
N ALA A 62 9.13 9.67 2.90
CA ALA A 62 8.23 9.22 3.97
C ALA A 62 7.04 10.16 4.18
N ASP A 63 7.22 11.47 4.00
CA ASP A 63 6.12 12.45 4.05
C ASP A 63 5.18 12.26 2.87
N ILE A 64 5.72 12.09 1.66
CA ILE A 64 4.97 11.78 0.46
C ILE A 64 4.19 10.46 0.63
N ALA A 65 4.84 9.40 1.16
CA ALA A 65 4.21 8.12 1.46
C ALA A 65 3.01 8.27 2.40
N ASN A 66 3.15 9.09 3.44
CA ASN A 66 2.06 9.35 4.38
C ASN A 66 0.94 10.18 3.75
N ARG A 67 1.26 11.21 3.00
CA ARG A 67 0.30 12.11 2.34
C ARG A 67 -0.55 11.37 1.31
N TYR A 68 0.07 10.55 0.49
CA TYR A 68 -0.61 9.81 -0.60
C TYR A 68 -1.03 8.39 -0.23
N LYS A 69 -0.85 7.97 1.04
CA LYS A 69 -1.14 6.62 1.52
C LYS A 69 -0.42 5.52 0.71
N ALA A 70 0.70 5.86 0.11
CA ALA A 70 1.56 4.95 -0.63
C ALA A 70 2.50 4.15 0.30
N GLY A 71 3.08 3.06 -0.19
CA GLY A 71 4.18 2.36 0.46
C GLY A 71 5.51 3.10 0.25
N PHE A 72 6.36 3.13 1.26
CA PHE A 72 7.66 3.78 1.13
C PHE A 72 8.48 3.17 -0.01
N GLN A 73 8.54 1.84 -0.06
CA GLN A 73 9.29 1.14 -1.10
C GLN A 73 8.65 1.27 -2.48
N ASP A 74 7.31 1.28 -2.57
CA ASP A 74 6.60 1.52 -3.83
C ASP A 74 7.05 2.85 -4.47
N LEU A 75 7.20 3.89 -3.65
CA LEU A 75 7.67 5.20 -4.11
C LEU A 75 9.12 5.15 -4.60
N LEU A 76 10.00 4.43 -3.89
CA LEU A 76 11.41 4.32 -4.29
C LEU A 76 11.56 3.60 -5.62
N ILE A 77 10.88 2.46 -5.81
CA ILE A 77 11.00 1.67 -7.04
C ILE A 77 10.32 2.33 -8.24
N ALA A 78 9.29 3.16 -8.00
CA ALA A 78 8.63 3.93 -9.06
C ALA A 78 9.42 5.19 -9.48
N ASN A 79 10.42 5.63 -8.68
CA ASN A 79 11.19 6.87 -8.87
C ASN A 79 12.69 6.62 -8.67
N GLN A 80 13.24 5.62 -9.36
CA GLN A 80 14.61 5.14 -9.15
C GLN A 80 15.68 6.21 -9.41
N ASP A 81 15.40 7.17 -10.28
CA ASP A 81 16.32 8.30 -10.61
C ASP A 81 16.26 9.42 -9.57
N SER A 82 15.32 9.37 -8.61
CA SER A 82 15.17 10.38 -7.57
C SER A 82 16.01 10.04 -6.34
N HIS A 83 16.37 11.07 -5.55
CA HIS A 83 17.06 10.85 -4.29
C HIS A 83 16.19 10.06 -3.30
N HIS A 84 16.73 8.99 -2.70
CA HIS A 84 16.00 8.00 -1.91
C HIS A 84 15.35 8.53 -0.63
N TRP A 85 15.78 9.67 -0.11
CA TRP A 85 15.22 10.25 1.13
C TRP A 85 14.52 11.58 0.90
N THR A 86 15.09 12.43 0.07
CA THR A 86 14.64 13.81 -0.15
C THR A 86 14.62 14.10 -1.64
N PRO A 87 13.49 13.87 -2.34
CA PRO A 87 13.37 14.26 -3.74
C PRO A 87 13.60 15.74 -3.93
N GLU A 88 14.07 16.15 -5.11
CA GLU A 88 14.29 17.55 -5.42
C GLU A 88 12.98 18.34 -5.44
N GLU A 89 13.01 19.54 -4.85
CA GLU A 89 11.88 20.45 -4.86
C GLU A 89 11.44 20.77 -6.30
N ASN A 90 10.11 20.80 -6.51
CA ASN A 90 9.47 20.99 -7.82
C ASN A 90 9.75 19.90 -8.88
N SER A 91 10.47 18.84 -8.55
CA SER A 91 10.61 17.69 -9.44
C SER A 91 9.27 16.95 -9.63
N GLU A 92 9.10 16.32 -10.78
CA GLU A 92 7.98 15.39 -10.99
C GLU A 92 8.25 14.09 -10.22
N TYR A 93 7.24 13.61 -9.50
CA TYR A 93 7.33 12.40 -8.70
C TYR A 93 6.12 11.50 -8.95
N ILE A 94 6.36 10.21 -9.18
CA ILE A 94 5.35 9.23 -9.51
C ILE A 94 4.78 8.62 -8.24
N ILE A 95 3.45 8.61 -8.10
CA ILE A 95 2.72 7.85 -7.10
C ILE A 95 2.15 6.61 -7.78
N PRO A 96 2.66 5.40 -7.51
CA PRO A 96 2.19 4.16 -8.13
C PRO A 96 0.87 3.72 -7.49
N SER A 97 -0.23 4.28 -7.97
CA SER A 97 -1.59 4.02 -7.50
C SER A 97 -2.45 3.23 -8.49
N MET A 98 -1.82 2.56 -9.45
CA MET A 98 -2.41 1.59 -10.36
C MET A 98 -1.89 0.19 -9.99
N TYR A 99 -2.77 -0.81 -9.95
CA TYR A 99 -2.44 -2.16 -9.47
C TYR A 99 -3.14 -3.23 -10.29
N ILE A 100 -2.48 -4.39 -10.46
CA ILE A 100 -3.12 -5.61 -10.93
C ILE A 100 -3.60 -6.40 -9.71
N LEU A 101 -4.88 -6.76 -9.69
CA LEU A 101 -5.43 -7.61 -8.63
C LEU A 101 -4.77 -8.99 -8.64
N PRO A 102 -4.33 -9.51 -7.48
CA PRO A 102 -3.71 -10.83 -7.41
C PRO A 102 -4.69 -11.96 -7.72
N GLU A 103 -5.98 -11.71 -7.52
CA GLU A 103 -7.09 -12.62 -7.83
C GLU A 103 -8.34 -11.78 -8.11
N GLU A 104 -9.03 -12.02 -9.22
CA GLU A 104 -10.19 -11.20 -9.62
C GLU A 104 -11.42 -11.46 -8.74
N ASN A 105 -11.63 -12.72 -8.34
CA ASN A 105 -12.82 -13.18 -7.63
C ASN A 105 -12.47 -13.75 -6.25
N TYR A 106 -11.99 -12.90 -5.35
CA TYR A 106 -11.69 -13.32 -3.99
C TYR A 106 -12.68 -12.71 -2.99
N ASN A 107 -12.83 -13.35 -1.84
CA ASN A 107 -13.62 -12.83 -0.73
C ASN A 107 -12.77 -12.91 0.55
N GLY A 108 -12.35 -11.76 1.05
CA GLY A 108 -11.47 -11.67 2.19
C GLY A 108 -10.22 -10.84 1.94
N ILE A 109 -9.10 -11.23 2.52
CA ILE A 109 -7.84 -10.49 2.48
C ILE A 109 -6.80 -11.30 1.72
N ILE A 110 -6.13 -10.67 0.75
CA ILE A 110 -4.89 -11.19 0.15
C ILE A 110 -3.74 -10.28 0.58
N LEU A 111 -2.70 -10.87 1.15
CA LEU A 111 -1.42 -10.22 1.44
C LEU A 111 -0.41 -10.68 0.40
N ASN A 112 0.07 -9.79 -0.45
CA ASN A 112 1.19 -10.09 -1.34
C ASN A 112 2.48 -9.52 -0.75
N LEU A 113 3.34 -10.40 -0.29
CA LEU A 113 4.59 -10.02 0.37
C LEU A 113 5.59 -9.40 -0.60
N ALA A 114 5.56 -9.81 -1.89
CA ALA A 114 6.45 -9.29 -2.91
C ALA A 114 6.24 -7.79 -3.17
N GLU A 115 5.03 -7.30 -3.02
CA GLU A 115 4.66 -5.89 -3.22
C GLU A 115 4.38 -5.13 -1.91
N LEU A 116 4.60 -5.76 -0.74
CA LEU A 116 4.32 -5.16 0.57
C LEU A 116 2.92 -4.58 0.67
N ARG A 117 1.91 -5.32 0.16
CA ARG A 117 0.56 -4.81 -0.04
C ARG A 117 -0.51 -5.80 0.38
N MET A 118 -1.58 -5.25 0.95
CA MET A 118 -2.82 -5.94 1.27
C MET A 118 -3.90 -5.55 0.26
N TYR A 119 -4.70 -6.52 -0.15
CA TYR A 119 -5.95 -6.35 -0.88
C TYR A 119 -7.08 -6.89 -0.03
N PHE A 120 -8.03 -6.05 0.34
CA PHE A 120 -9.22 -6.44 1.08
C PHE A 120 -10.45 -6.35 0.16
N TYR A 121 -10.93 -7.49 -0.26
CA TYR A 121 -12.18 -7.65 -1.01
C TYR A 121 -13.33 -7.58 -0.03
N MET A 122 -14.12 -6.52 -0.13
CA MET A 122 -15.16 -6.23 0.86
C MET A 122 -16.30 -7.24 0.79
N PRO A 123 -16.75 -7.79 1.95
CA PRO A 123 -17.89 -8.68 1.97
C PRO A 123 -19.18 -7.94 1.57
N GLY A 124 -20.08 -8.64 0.88
CA GLY A 124 -21.37 -8.10 0.46
C GLY A 124 -21.36 -7.31 -0.84
N SER A 125 -20.21 -7.22 -1.53
CA SER A 125 -20.18 -6.82 -2.93
C SER A 125 -20.58 -8.02 -3.78
N ASP A 126 -21.71 -7.92 -4.49
CA ASP A 126 -22.13 -8.97 -5.42
C ASP A 126 -20.99 -9.23 -6.43
N LEU A 127 -20.69 -10.51 -6.67
CA LEU A 127 -19.62 -10.96 -7.57
C LEU A 127 -19.79 -10.48 -9.03
N TYR A 128 -20.90 -9.85 -9.36
CA TYR A 128 -21.28 -9.52 -10.73
C TYR A 128 -21.51 -8.02 -11.01
N GLU A 129 -21.79 -7.22 -9.97
CA GLU A 129 -21.94 -5.77 -10.15
C GLU A 129 -21.34 -5.05 -8.93
N ASN A 130 -20.25 -4.28 -9.16
CA ASN A 130 -19.64 -3.41 -8.16
C ASN A 130 -18.89 -4.10 -7.01
N SER A 131 -18.16 -5.18 -7.26
CA SER A 131 -17.19 -5.70 -6.30
C SER A 131 -16.22 -4.60 -5.89
N LYS A 132 -16.01 -4.44 -4.57
CA LYS A 132 -15.16 -3.39 -4.01
C LYS A 132 -13.90 -3.99 -3.43
N VAL A 133 -12.78 -3.37 -3.73
CA VAL A 133 -11.49 -3.73 -3.13
C VAL A 133 -10.82 -2.49 -2.55
N ILE A 134 -10.22 -2.67 -1.40
CA ILE A 134 -9.33 -1.69 -0.78
C ILE A 134 -7.92 -2.25 -0.88
N THR A 135 -6.97 -1.46 -1.37
CA THR A 135 -5.57 -1.86 -1.34
C THR A 135 -4.75 -0.93 -0.46
N LEU A 136 -3.89 -1.51 0.36
CA LEU A 136 -3.17 -0.84 1.42
C LEU A 136 -1.72 -1.29 1.44
N PRO A 137 -0.74 -0.38 1.52
CA PRO A 137 0.63 -0.76 1.77
C PRO A 137 0.78 -1.26 3.21
N VAL A 138 1.62 -2.27 3.41
CA VAL A 138 1.85 -2.90 4.70
C VAL A 138 3.33 -3.01 5.03
N GLY A 139 3.68 -2.91 6.31
CA GLY A 139 4.99 -3.34 6.79
C GLY A 139 4.96 -4.83 7.14
N ILE A 140 5.96 -5.60 6.70
CA ILE A 140 6.04 -7.04 6.94
C ILE A 140 7.29 -7.43 7.74
N GLY A 141 7.41 -8.71 8.07
CA GLY A 141 8.58 -9.28 8.73
C GLY A 141 9.87 -9.05 7.96
N ARG A 142 10.96 -8.81 8.70
CA ARG A 142 12.33 -8.82 8.15
C ARG A 142 12.68 -10.21 7.62
N LEU A 143 13.76 -10.31 6.86
CA LEU A 143 14.21 -11.59 6.25
C LEU A 143 14.39 -12.70 7.28
N ASP A 144 14.82 -12.38 8.51
CA ASP A 144 15.02 -13.32 9.61
C ASP A 144 13.71 -13.70 10.32
N TRP A 145 12.62 -12.95 10.08
CA TRP A 145 11.33 -13.09 10.73
C TRP A 145 10.21 -13.14 9.70
N LYS A 146 10.21 -14.20 8.88
CA LYS A 146 9.31 -14.31 7.74
C LYS A 146 7.85 -14.36 8.17
N THR A 147 7.01 -13.60 7.46
CA THR A 147 5.56 -13.77 7.48
C THR A 147 5.24 -15.08 6.72
N PRO A 148 4.49 -16.03 7.32
CA PRO A 148 4.23 -17.32 6.69
C PRO A 148 3.35 -17.19 5.47
N LEU A 149 3.63 -17.98 4.42
CA LEU A 149 2.77 -18.11 3.24
C LEU A 149 1.65 -19.11 3.50
N GLY A 150 0.56 -18.97 2.76
CA GLY A 150 -0.56 -19.91 2.77
C GLY A 150 -1.90 -19.27 3.11
N GLU A 151 -2.89 -20.13 3.31
CA GLU A 151 -4.26 -19.71 3.64
C GLU A 151 -4.53 -19.81 5.13
N THR A 152 -5.20 -18.83 5.67
CA THR A 152 -5.62 -18.73 7.07
C THR A 152 -6.90 -17.89 7.17
N PHE A 153 -7.28 -17.50 8.38
CA PHE A 153 -8.41 -16.63 8.63
C PHE A 153 -8.20 -15.78 9.90
N ILE A 154 -9.03 -14.75 10.07
CA ILE A 154 -9.05 -13.94 11.28
C ILE A 154 -9.65 -14.76 12.42
N LYS A 155 -8.83 -15.11 13.41
CA LYS A 155 -9.23 -15.89 14.60
C LYS A 155 -9.86 -15.04 15.68
N THR A 156 -9.29 -13.87 15.95
CA THR A 156 -9.81 -12.91 16.95
C THR A 156 -9.57 -11.49 16.52
N LYS A 157 -10.43 -10.60 17.02
CA LYS A 157 -10.36 -9.14 16.78
C LYS A 157 -10.24 -8.44 18.13
N VAL A 158 -9.22 -7.60 18.30
CA VAL A 158 -8.95 -6.90 19.55
C VAL A 158 -8.90 -5.40 19.31
N LYS A 159 -9.72 -4.65 20.06
CA LYS A 159 -9.67 -3.19 20.13
C LYS A 159 -8.87 -2.80 21.37
N ASN A 160 -7.99 -1.82 21.23
CA ASN A 160 -7.12 -1.33 22.28
C ASN A 160 -6.28 -2.48 22.92
N PRO A 161 -5.48 -3.21 22.12
CA PRO A 161 -4.72 -4.33 22.61
C PRO A 161 -3.65 -3.90 23.63
N THR A 162 -3.35 -4.77 24.59
CA THR A 162 -2.12 -4.69 25.37
C THR A 162 -1.04 -5.46 24.62
N TRP A 163 0.14 -4.87 24.46
CA TRP A 163 1.28 -5.55 23.86
C TRP A 163 2.13 -6.24 24.94
N TYR A 164 2.37 -7.52 24.73
CA TYR A 164 3.30 -8.31 25.52
C TYR A 164 4.50 -8.65 24.63
N PRO A 165 5.70 -8.05 24.89
CA PRO A 165 6.88 -8.30 24.06
C PRO A 165 7.21 -9.80 24.00
N PRO A 166 7.34 -10.40 22.81
CA PRO A 166 7.86 -11.76 22.67
C PRO A 166 9.28 -11.87 23.22
N LYS A 167 9.65 -13.06 23.73
CA LYS A 167 11.00 -13.31 24.30
C LYS A 167 12.11 -12.93 23.30
N SER A 168 11.94 -13.21 22.05
CA SER A 168 12.88 -12.86 20.97
C SER A 168 13.12 -11.36 20.84
N ILE A 169 12.07 -10.54 20.97
CA ILE A 169 12.18 -9.08 20.95
C ILE A 169 12.86 -8.56 22.22
N ILE A 170 12.55 -9.15 23.37
CA ILE A 170 13.22 -8.82 24.64
C ILE A 170 14.71 -9.05 24.50
N LEU A 171 15.14 -10.25 24.07
CA LEU A 171 16.54 -10.60 23.88
C LEU A 171 17.27 -9.67 22.88
N GLU A 172 16.61 -9.30 21.77
CA GLU A 172 17.19 -8.36 20.79
C GLU A 172 17.43 -6.97 21.40
N HIS A 173 16.52 -6.48 22.26
CA HIS A 173 16.67 -5.21 22.96
C HIS A 173 17.75 -5.28 24.04
N GLU A 174 17.79 -6.37 24.83
CA GLU A 174 18.83 -6.60 25.81
C GLU A 174 20.24 -6.61 25.21
N GLN A 175 20.42 -7.22 24.03
CA GLN A 175 21.68 -7.19 23.26
C GLN A 175 22.12 -5.78 22.86
N ARG A 176 21.20 -4.84 22.78
CA ARG A 176 21.46 -3.42 22.50
C ARG A 176 21.62 -2.58 23.79
N GLY A 177 21.52 -3.20 24.96
CA GLY A 177 21.54 -2.51 26.24
C GLY A 177 20.21 -1.80 26.57
N GLU A 178 19.12 -2.15 25.88
CA GLU A 178 17.79 -1.59 26.09
C GLU A 178 16.94 -2.53 26.96
N SER A 179 16.13 -1.95 27.85
CA SER A 179 15.17 -2.73 28.66
C SER A 179 13.75 -2.49 28.14
N LEU A 180 13.00 -3.55 27.89
CA LEU A 180 11.59 -3.46 27.56
C LEU A 180 10.70 -3.73 28.77
N PRO A 181 9.55 -3.03 28.90
CA PRO A 181 8.55 -3.35 29.93
C PRO A 181 7.92 -4.72 29.63
N ARG A 182 7.44 -5.38 30.67
CA ARG A 182 6.75 -6.69 30.54
C ARG A 182 5.45 -6.59 29.73
N GLU A 183 4.80 -5.43 29.79
CA GLU A 183 3.60 -5.12 29.02
C GLU A 183 3.57 -3.64 28.65
N VAL A 184 2.97 -3.31 27.50
CA VAL A 184 2.61 -1.95 27.11
C VAL A 184 1.10 -1.90 26.91
N LYS A 185 0.41 -1.18 27.79
CA LYS A 185 -1.04 -0.97 27.71
C LYS A 185 -1.41 -0.21 26.45
N SER A 186 -2.69 -0.27 26.08
CA SER A 186 -3.21 0.54 24.99
C SER A 186 -2.92 2.03 25.19
N GLY A 187 -2.46 2.70 24.16
CA GLY A 187 -2.08 4.11 24.19
C GLY A 187 -1.09 4.47 23.08
N PRO A 188 -0.62 5.72 23.06
CA PRO A 188 0.28 6.23 22.01
C PRO A 188 1.60 5.45 21.89
N GLU A 189 2.09 4.90 22.99
CA GLU A 189 3.36 4.15 23.04
C GLU A 189 3.20 2.67 22.65
N ASN A 190 1.96 2.19 22.45
CA ASN A 190 1.74 0.80 22.11
C ASN A 190 2.09 0.51 20.66
N PRO A 191 3.06 -0.40 20.39
CA PRO A 191 3.50 -0.70 19.02
C PRO A 191 2.45 -1.45 18.17
N LEU A 192 1.38 -1.99 18.80
CA LEU A 192 0.27 -2.62 18.08
C LEU A 192 -0.80 -1.61 17.61
N GLY A 193 -0.69 -0.35 18.03
CA GLY A 193 -1.73 0.64 17.76
C GLY A 193 -3.06 0.31 18.43
N ASN A 194 -4.17 0.80 17.86
CA ASN A 194 -5.48 0.73 18.48
C ASN A 194 -6.30 -0.53 18.10
N PHE A 195 -5.88 -1.27 17.08
CA PHE A 195 -6.60 -2.45 16.58
C PHE A 195 -5.63 -3.55 16.17
N ALA A 196 -5.99 -4.79 16.49
CA ALA A 196 -5.25 -5.97 16.08
C ALA A 196 -6.22 -7.10 15.66
N LEU A 197 -5.87 -7.81 14.61
CA LEU A 197 -6.54 -8.99 14.10
C LEU A 197 -5.56 -10.16 14.18
N LYS A 198 -5.86 -11.15 15.04
CA LYS A 198 -5.04 -12.34 15.18
C LYS A 198 -5.38 -13.35 14.10
N LEU A 199 -4.38 -13.83 13.39
CA LEU A 199 -4.53 -14.89 12.39
C LEU A 199 -4.53 -16.27 13.06
N ASN A 200 -5.19 -17.23 12.42
CA ASN A 200 -5.17 -18.64 12.84
C ASN A 200 -3.93 -19.36 12.28
N VAL A 201 -2.77 -18.88 12.70
CA VAL A 201 -1.45 -19.44 12.34
C VAL A 201 -0.62 -19.56 13.61
N ASP A 202 0.18 -20.61 13.70
CA ASP A 202 1.12 -20.80 14.83
C ASP A 202 2.15 -19.66 14.84
N GLY A 203 2.59 -19.26 16.03
CA GLY A 203 3.53 -18.13 16.21
C GLY A 203 2.86 -16.80 16.54
N GLY A 204 1.51 -16.72 16.56
CA GLY A 204 0.81 -15.55 17.08
C GLY A 204 0.82 -14.34 16.15
N TYR A 205 0.81 -14.55 14.84
CA TYR A 205 0.82 -13.49 13.81
C TYR A 205 -0.41 -12.59 13.86
N LEU A 206 -0.16 -11.30 13.71
CA LEU A 206 -1.17 -10.24 13.77
C LEU A 206 -1.13 -9.38 12.52
N LEU A 207 -2.32 -8.89 12.11
CA LEU A 207 -2.49 -7.66 11.34
C LEU A 207 -2.81 -6.58 12.36
N HIS A 208 -2.00 -5.52 12.48
CA HIS A 208 -2.17 -4.56 13.56
C HIS A 208 -1.76 -3.15 13.14
N GLY A 209 -2.21 -2.15 13.90
CA GLY A 209 -1.77 -0.77 13.75
C GLY A 209 -0.33 -0.56 14.17
N THR A 210 0.10 0.69 14.25
CA THR A 210 1.44 1.01 14.72
C THR A 210 1.48 2.41 15.35
N ASN A 211 2.35 2.58 16.35
CA ASN A 211 2.71 3.90 16.85
C ASN A 211 3.84 4.56 16.05
N LYS A 212 4.46 3.80 15.12
CA LYS A 212 5.53 4.32 14.25
C LYS A 212 4.94 4.58 12.86
N LYS A 213 4.83 5.83 12.47
CA LYS A 213 4.30 6.26 11.15
C LYS A 213 5.16 5.78 9.98
N TYR A 214 6.45 5.62 10.23
CA TYR A 214 7.43 5.12 9.25
C TYR A 214 7.53 3.60 9.34
N GLY A 215 7.80 2.94 8.22
CA GLY A 215 7.90 1.47 8.13
C GLY A 215 6.71 0.78 7.45
N ILE A 216 5.70 1.55 7.00
CA ILE A 216 4.66 1.03 6.11
C ILE A 216 5.22 0.98 4.68
N GLY A 217 5.06 -0.17 4.03
CA GLY A 217 5.73 -0.46 2.76
C GLY A 217 7.22 -0.79 2.96
N MET A 218 7.59 -1.41 4.09
CA MET A 218 8.96 -1.83 4.40
C MET A 218 8.99 -3.20 5.09
N MET A 219 10.15 -3.88 5.05
CA MET A 219 10.42 -5.12 5.77
C MET A 219 11.09 -4.82 7.12
N VAL A 220 10.30 -4.48 8.13
CA VAL A 220 10.82 -3.95 9.42
C VAL A 220 10.22 -4.58 10.66
N SER A 221 9.32 -5.55 10.53
CA SER A 221 8.67 -6.19 11.67
C SER A 221 9.32 -7.51 12.07
N HIS A 222 8.85 -8.09 13.17
CA HIS A 222 9.21 -9.43 13.63
C HIS A 222 8.17 -10.48 13.19
N GLY A 223 7.72 -10.39 11.92
CA GLY A 223 6.79 -11.33 11.30
C GLY A 223 5.34 -10.86 11.23
N CYS A 224 4.88 -10.00 12.13
CA CYS A 224 3.54 -9.42 12.08
C CYS A 224 3.41 -8.39 10.95
N VAL A 225 2.17 -8.16 10.51
CA VAL A 225 1.86 -7.23 9.43
C VAL A 225 1.39 -5.91 10.03
N ARG A 226 2.12 -4.84 9.75
CA ARG A 226 1.84 -3.48 10.23
C ARG A 226 1.04 -2.70 9.21
N LEU A 227 0.03 -1.99 9.70
CA LEU A 227 -0.79 -1.05 8.90
C LEU A 227 -0.81 0.32 9.61
N ARG A 228 -1.17 1.37 8.88
CA ARG A 228 -1.55 2.63 9.52
C ARG A 228 -2.76 2.41 10.43
N ASN A 229 -2.89 3.20 11.50
CA ASN A 229 -4.00 3.02 12.46
C ASN A 229 -5.37 3.25 11.82
N GLU A 230 -5.48 4.18 10.88
CA GLU A 230 -6.69 4.40 10.10
C GLU A 230 -7.03 3.21 9.19
N ASP A 231 -6.02 2.58 8.58
CA ASP A 231 -6.20 1.45 7.67
C ASP A 231 -6.65 0.20 8.42
N ILE A 232 -5.95 -0.18 9.50
CA ILE A 232 -6.38 -1.33 10.31
C ILE A 232 -7.74 -1.12 10.97
N LYS A 233 -8.09 0.13 11.35
CA LYS A 233 -9.42 0.47 11.83
C LYS A 233 -10.48 0.15 10.79
N LEU A 234 -10.26 0.52 9.52
CA LEU A 234 -11.15 0.23 8.42
C LEU A 234 -11.32 -1.27 8.23
N ILE A 235 -10.21 -2.04 8.17
CA ILE A 235 -10.26 -3.50 8.05
C ILE A 235 -10.95 -4.12 9.26
N TYR A 236 -10.69 -3.63 10.48
CA TYR A 236 -11.30 -4.12 11.69
C TYR A 236 -12.83 -4.04 11.65
N TYR A 237 -13.40 -2.93 11.22
CA TYR A 237 -14.85 -2.75 11.20
C TYR A 237 -15.55 -3.45 10.03
N ASN A 238 -14.85 -3.69 8.92
CA ASN A 238 -15.41 -4.31 7.72
C ASN A 238 -15.09 -5.81 7.58
N SER A 239 -14.31 -6.39 8.48
CA SER A 239 -14.03 -7.82 8.54
C SER A 239 -14.76 -8.49 9.70
N TYR A 240 -14.84 -9.81 9.72
CA TYR A 240 -15.42 -10.62 10.78
C TYR A 240 -14.47 -11.77 11.18
N ILE A 241 -14.72 -12.41 12.32
CA ILE A 241 -14.00 -13.64 12.71
C ILE A 241 -14.34 -14.71 11.69
N GLY A 242 -13.33 -15.36 11.12
CA GLY A 242 -13.47 -16.27 9.99
C GLY A 242 -13.23 -15.65 8.62
N THR A 243 -13.06 -14.30 8.51
CA THR A 243 -12.64 -13.67 7.25
C THR A 243 -11.36 -14.34 6.75
N LYS A 244 -11.39 -14.86 5.53
CA LYS A 244 -10.25 -15.55 4.90
C LYS A 244 -9.08 -14.61 4.70
N VAL A 245 -7.86 -15.11 4.89
CA VAL A 245 -6.61 -14.39 4.63
C VAL A 245 -5.69 -15.32 3.86
N LYS A 246 -5.29 -14.90 2.67
CA LYS A 246 -4.34 -15.59 1.81
C LYS A 246 -3.04 -14.79 1.76
N ILE A 247 -1.93 -15.41 2.12
CA ILE A 247 -0.62 -14.78 2.14
C ILE A 247 0.20 -15.39 1.01
N ILE A 248 0.57 -14.56 0.04
CA ILE A 248 1.28 -14.96 -1.18
C ILE A 248 2.59 -14.19 -1.32
N ASN A 249 3.47 -14.71 -2.19
CA ASN A 249 4.65 -14.02 -2.65
C ASN A 249 4.67 -14.07 -4.18
N ALA A 250 3.94 -13.16 -4.81
CA ALA A 250 3.75 -13.07 -6.25
C ALA A 250 4.42 -11.79 -6.79
N PRO A 251 5.71 -11.84 -7.16
CA PRO A 251 6.45 -10.68 -7.65
C PRO A 251 6.04 -10.26 -9.07
N ILE A 252 5.43 -11.17 -9.84
CA ILE A 252 4.93 -10.90 -11.19
C ILE A 252 3.41 -11.14 -11.19
N LYS A 253 2.65 -10.15 -11.61
CA LYS A 253 1.22 -10.25 -11.83
C LYS A 253 0.87 -9.91 -13.28
N LEU A 254 -0.10 -10.64 -13.83
CA LEU A 254 -0.68 -10.37 -15.13
C LEU A 254 -2.16 -10.09 -14.98
N GLY A 255 -2.67 -9.11 -15.69
CA GLY A 255 -4.07 -8.73 -15.63
C GLY A 255 -4.58 -8.13 -16.93
N VAL A 256 -5.82 -8.44 -17.26
CA VAL A 256 -6.50 -7.88 -18.43
C VAL A 256 -7.32 -6.68 -18.00
N HIS A 257 -7.25 -5.62 -18.78
CA HIS A 257 -8.21 -4.51 -18.74
C HIS A 257 -8.59 -4.13 -20.17
N LYS A 258 -9.88 -4.24 -20.49
CA LYS A 258 -10.39 -4.12 -21.87
C LYS A 258 -9.66 -5.12 -22.79
N ASP A 259 -9.07 -4.63 -23.87
CA ASP A 259 -8.34 -5.45 -24.83
C ASP A 259 -6.82 -5.54 -24.58
N HIS A 260 -6.34 -5.00 -23.46
CA HIS A 260 -4.92 -4.96 -23.15
C HIS A 260 -4.55 -5.91 -22.01
N LEU A 261 -3.40 -6.57 -22.20
CA LEU A 261 -2.75 -7.35 -21.15
C LEU A 261 -1.68 -6.48 -20.50
N TYR A 262 -1.77 -6.37 -19.19
CA TYR A 262 -0.83 -5.66 -18.32
C TYR A 262 0.05 -6.63 -17.56
N MET A 263 1.27 -6.18 -17.25
CA MET A 263 2.22 -6.86 -16.38
C MET A 263 2.71 -5.89 -15.32
N GLU A 264 2.69 -6.32 -14.07
CA GLU A 264 3.22 -5.60 -12.92
C GLU A 264 4.32 -6.45 -12.28
N VAL A 265 5.49 -5.84 -12.03
CA VAL A 265 6.66 -6.55 -11.52
C VAL A 265 7.24 -5.83 -10.31
N HIS A 266 7.47 -6.60 -9.25
CA HIS A 266 8.10 -6.16 -8.01
C HIS A 266 9.38 -6.96 -7.76
N ALA A 267 10.52 -6.31 -7.78
CA ALA A 267 11.83 -6.95 -7.57
C ALA A 267 12.19 -7.16 -6.09
N PHE A 268 11.34 -6.75 -5.18
CA PHE A 268 11.66 -6.46 -3.77
C PHE A 268 12.29 -7.61 -2.97
N ASN A 269 12.01 -8.87 -3.31
CA ASN A 269 12.55 -10.02 -2.59
C ASN A 269 13.74 -10.71 -3.28
N ASN A 270 14.18 -10.20 -4.43
CA ASN A 270 15.37 -10.72 -5.08
C ASN A 270 16.60 -10.02 -4.50
N LYS A 271 17.36 -10.71 -3.63
CA LYS A 271 18.68 -10.26 -3.16
C LYS A 271 19.62 -9.84 -4.29
N GLU A 272 19.36 -10.31 -5.51
CA GLU A 272 20.16 -10.06 -6.72
C GLU A 272 20.00 -8.64 -7.26
N VAL A 273 18.85 -7.97 -7.03
CA VAL A 273 18.60 -6.60 -7.52
C VAL A 273 19.36 -5.54 -6.72
N TYR A 274 19.73 -5.83 -5.47
CA TYR A 274 20.53 -4.92 -4.63
C TYR A 274 22.04 -5.16 -4.72
N SER A 275 22.48 -6.24 -5.35
CA SER A 275 23.88 -6.38 -5.75
C SER A 275 24.07 -5.59 -7.04
N ASN A 276 24.94 -4.60 -7.03
CA ASN A 276 25.32 -3.75 -8.18
C ASN A 276 25.88 -4.51 -9.41
N ASN A 277 25.53 -5.78 -9.58
CA ASN A 277 25.97 -6.64 -10.67
C ASN A 277 24.83 -6.85 -11.66
N ILE A 278 24.70 -5.92 -12.61
CA ILE A 278 23.82 -6.01 -13.79
C ILE A 278 24.02 -7.35 -14.54
N GLU A 279 25.22 -7.95 -14.50
CA GLU A 279 25.52 -9.24 -15.12
C GLU A 279 24.68 -10.41 -14.57
N ASN A 280 24.26 -10.34 -13.29
CA ASN A 280 23.39 -11.38 -12.69
C ASN A 280 21.92 -11.28 -13.11
N LEU A 281 21.47 -10.13 -13.63
CA LEU A 281 20.10 -9.96 -14.14
C LEU A 281 19.91 -10.64 -15.50
N LEU A 282 20.96 -10.83 -16.26
CA LEU A 282 20.95 -11.43 -17.61
C LEU A 282 21.17 -12.94 -17.62
N THR A 283 21.06 -13.61 -16.47
CA THR A 283 21.11 -15.08 -16.45
C THR A 283 19.89 -15.68 -17.17
N THR A 284 20.10 -16.82 -17.84
CA THR A 284 19.01 -17.54 -18.54
C THR A 284 17.83 -17.83 -17.62
N GLU A 285 18.07 -18.07 -16.34
CA GLU A 285 17.04 -18.32 -15.34
C GLU A 285 16.18 -17.06 -15.07
N ASN A 286 16.77 -15.89 -14.98
CA ASN A 286 16.04 -14.64 -14.73
C ASN A 286 15.23 -14.19 -15.94
N ILE A 287 15.74 -14.37 -17.17
CA ILE A 287 15.00 -14.09 -18.41
C ILE A 287 13.82 -15.05 -18.58
N SER A 288 13.97 -16.31 -18.17
CA SER A 288 12.91 -17.32 -18.33
C SER A 288 11.69 -17.06 -17.43
N LYS A 289 11.85 -16.45 -16.25
CA LYS A 289 10.75 -16.22 -15.30
C LYS A 289 9.60 -15.39 -15.88
N PRO A 290 9.80 -14.18 -16.43
CA PRO A 290 8.72 -13.38 -17.00
C PRO A 290 8.10 -14.04 -18.23
N ILE A 291 8.92 -14.67 -19.08
CA ILE A 291 8.45 -15.39 -20.27
C ILE A 291 7.54 -16.54 -19.85
N THR A 292 7.94 -17.34 -18.88
CA THR A 292 7.14 -18.46 -18.37
C THR A 292 5.78 -18.00 -17.81
N HIS A 293 5.73 -16.88 -17.09
CA HIS A 293 4.47 -16.31 -16.58
C HIS A 293 3.54 -15.94 -17.74
N VAL A 294 4.05 -15.23 -18.76
CA VAL A 294 3.26 -14.85 -19.93
C VAL A 294 2.82 -16.06 -20.74
N MET A 295 3.71 -17.05 -20.94
CA MET A 295 3.35 -18.29 -21.65
C MET A 295 2.26 -19.07 -20.93
N ASN A 296 2.34 -19.19 -19.61
CA ASN A 296 1.29 -19.84 -18.80
C ASN A 296 -0.05 -19.09 -18.90
N PHE A 297 -0.03 -17.77 -18.97
CA PHE A 297 -1.23 -16.96 -19.22
C PHE A 297 -1.81 -17.27 -20.60
N LEU A 298 -0.97 -17.30 -21.64
CA LEU A 298 -1.39 -17.57 -23.03
C LEU A 298 -1.99 -18.95 -23.25
N THR A 299 -1.64 -19.95 -22.43
CA THR A 299 -2.30 -21.27 -22.52
C THR A 299 -3.81 -21.21 -22.31
N LYS A 300 -4.27 -20.23 -21.52
CA LYS A 300 -5.69 -20.01 -21.22
C LYS A 300 -6.30 -18.86 -22.04
N ASN A 301 -5.46 -18.02 -22.64
CA ASN A 301 -5.84 -16.80 -23.35
C ASN A 301 -5.04 -16.65 -24.66
N PRO A 302 -5.24 -17.57 -25.64
CA PRO A 302 -4.40 -17.64 -26.86
C PRO A 302 -4.67 -16.49 -27.86
N ASP A 303 -5.67 -15.66 -27.62
CA ASP A 303 -6.11 -14.55 -28.44
C ASP A 303 -5.29 -13.26 -28.23
N PHE A 304 -4.28 -13.26 -27.34
CA PHE A 304 -3.42 -12.10 -27.13
C PHE A 304 -2.18 -12.12 -28.02
N LEU A 305 -1.86 -10.94 -28.59
CA LEU A 305 -0.57 -10.63 -29.22
C LEU A 305 0.35 -9.98 -28.19
N ILE A 306 1.52 -10.57 -27.96
CA ILE A 306 2.48 -10.14 -26.95
C ILE A 306 3.61 -9.32 -27.55
N ASN A 307 3.92 -8.20 -26.93
CA ASN A 307 5.14 -7.46 -27.14
C ASN A 307 6.22 -7.93 -26.18
N TRP A 308 7.03 -8.88 -26.61
CA TRP A 308 8.09 -9.48 -25.79
C TRP A 308 9.15 -8.49 -25.30
N LYS A 309 9.41 -7.44 -26.07
CA LYS A 309 10.29 -6.35 -25.63
C LYS A 309 9.71 -5.64 -24.41
N SER A 310 8.41 -5.33 -24.41
CA SER A 310 7.73 -4.73 -23.25
C SER A 310 7.74 -5.67 -22.03
N VAL A 311 7.64 -6.99 -22.23
CA VAL A 311 7.75 -7.99 -21.15
C VAL A 311 9.11 -7.93 -20.48
N LEU A 312 10.19 -7.92 -21.27
CA LEU A 312 11.55 -7.87 -20.75
C LEU A 312 11.85 -6.53 -20.07
N ASN A 313 11.47 -5.42 -20.70
CA ASN A 313 11.65 -4.09 -20.10
C ASN A 313 10.90 -3.98 -18.76
N ALA A 314 9.64 -4.43 -18.67
CA ALA A 314 8.86 -4.41 -17.42
C ALA A 314 9.55 -5.21 -16.30
N TYR A 315 10.18 -6.33 -16.68
CA TYR A 315 10.92 -7.15 -15.72
C TYR A 315 12.23 -6.51 -15.26
N GLU A 316 12.98 -5.90 -16.18
CA GLU A 316 14.24 -5.18 -15.88
C GLU A 316 13.96 -3.95 -15.00
N GLU A 317 12.97 -3.14 -15.36
CA GLU A 317 12.61 -1.93 -14.60
C GLU A 317 12.05 -2.26 -13.22
N SER A 318 11.24 -3.34 -13.12
CA SER A 318 10.59 -3.79 -11.87
C SER A 318 10.01 -2.64 -11.05
N SER A 319 9.38 -1.67 -11.74
CA SER A 319 8.93 -0.40 -11.16
C SER A 319 7.71 -0.52 -10.24
N GLY A 320 7.10 -1.71 -10.16
CA GLY A 320 5.84 -1.92 -9.44
C GLY A 320 4.63 -1.25 -10.11
N ILE A 321 4.79 -0.72 -11.32
CA ILE A 321 3.73 -0.06 -12.08
C ILE A 321 3.26 -1.01 -13.19
N PRO A 322 1.95 -1.29 -13.32
CA PRO A 322 1.41 -2.06 -14.43
C PRO A 322 1.70 -1.42 -15.80
N VAL A 323 2.30 -2.16 -16.71
CA VAL A 323 2.59 -1.73 -18.09
C VAL A 323 1.94 -2.65 -19.10
N ILE A 324 1.53 -2.10 -20.25
CA ILE A 324 0.92 -2.88 -21.33
C ILE A 324 2.01 -3.72 -22.01
N ILE A 325 1.78 -5.05 -22.02
CA ILE A 325 2.65 -6.04 -22.66
C ILE A 325 1.99 -6.77 -23.82
N GLY A 326 0.70 -6.57 -24.04
CA GLY A 326 -0.02 -7.24 -25.10
C GLY A 326 -1.41 -6.65 -25.35
N LYS A 327 -1.99 -7.06 -26.48
CA LYS A 327 -3.34 -6.67 -26.89
C LYS A 327 -4.06 -7.88 -27.44
N ARG A 328 -5.38 -7.96 -27.22
CA ARG A 328 -6.26 -8.96 -27.83
C ARG A 328 -6.35 -8.75 -29.34
N ARG A 329 -6.41 -9.83 -30.09
CA ARG A 329 -6.54 -9.85 -31.55
C ARG A 329 -7.90 -9.36 -32.00
#